data_c9814ae01547cd59a30cbafdf461f63c
#
_entry.id   c9814ae01547cd59a30cbafdf461f63c
#
_cell.length_a   1.000
_cell.length_b   1.000
_cell.length_c   1.000
_cell.angle_alpha   90.00
_cell.angle_beta   90.00
_cell.angle_gamma   90.00
#
_symmetry.space_group_name_H-M   'P 1'
#
loop_
_entity.id
_entity.type
_entity.pdbx_description
1 polymer ?
#
loop_
_entity_poly.entity_id
_entity_poly.type
_entity_poly.pdbx_seq_one_letter_code
_entity_poly.pdbx_strand_id
1 'polypeptide(L)'
;MERKKTTRTRLELFKAVFRGRQDRYMGYHTCIDKPLTDDVLREHLSGHGFKRVGIFPLAPDILDGRGTWWVVADTDNEDLDEAIKVKESLSNYGIASYLEISKRGGFHVWVFFSEPVLATAARNLMKRAAEVSEVDYHRIFPTTDSIDLNDADGFIYLPLSGWSILEDRTVFLDPARKYKPCRDQWKFLGSIREVEPELLYQLCDSLKLDKGFPAAGDPHNEPAS
;
A
#
# COMPACT_ATOMS: atom_id res chain seq x y z
N MET A 1 21.68 -27.66 -10.01
CA MET A 1 21.53 -26.54 -10.97
C MET A 1 21.09 -25.33 -10.19
N GLU A 2 22.01 -24.44 -9.84
CA GLU A 2 21.67 -23.18 -9.17
C GLU A 2 20.89 -22.27 -10.14
N ARG A 3 19.65 -21.95 -9.81
CA ARG A 3 18.91 -20.90 -10.52
C ARG A 3 19.64 -19.58 -10.29
N LYS A 4 20.26 -19.03 -11.33
CA LYS A 4 20.75 -17.65 -11.32
C LYS A 4 19.57 -16.75 -10.91
N LYS A 5 19.64 -16.14 -9.72
CA LYS A 5 18.74 -15.07 -9.31
C LYS A 5 18.93 -13.91 -10.31
N THR A 6 18.03 -13.77 -11.26
CA THR A 6 18.01 -12.62 -12.16
C THR A 6 17.74 -11.39 -11.30
N THR A 7 18.68 -10.46 -11.27
CA THR A 7 18.51 -9.20 -10.52
C THR A 7 17.38 -8.40 -11.20
N ARG A 8 16.31 -8.15 -10.47
CA ARG A 8 15.21 -7.29 -10.96
C ARG A 8 15.74 -5.89 -11.24
N THR A 9 15.27 -5.28 -12.31
CA THR A 9 15.49 -3.86 -12.56
C THR A 9 14.74 -3.02 -11.50
N ARG A 10 15.14 -1.76 -11.33
CA ARG A 10 14.45 -0.83 -10.40
C ARG A 10 12.96 -0.71 -10.71
N LEU A 11 12.60 -0.65 -11.98
CA LEU A 11 11.20 -0.55 -12.41
C LEU A 11 10.41 -1.83 -12.10
N GLU A 12 11.00 -3.00 -12.38
CA GLU A 12 10.37 -4.29 -12.03
C GLU A 12 10.18 -4.44 -10.52
N LEU A 13 11.15 -4.01 -9.71
CA LEU A 13 11.03 -3.99 -8.27
C LEU A 13 9.91 -3.07 -7.81
N PHE A 14 9.85 -1.85 -8.36
CA PHE A 14 8.81 -0.88 -8.03
C PHE A 14 7.41 -1.40 -8.35
N LYS A 15 7.22 -1.97 -9.54
CA LYS A 15 5.96 -2.61 -9.96
C LYS A 15 5.58 -3.79 -9.07
N ALA A 16 6.57 -4.54 -8.59
CA ALA A 16 6.33 -5.68 -7.71
C ALA A 16 5.91 -5.27 -6.30
N VAL A 17 6.39 -4.15 -5.79
CA VAL A 17 6.02 -3.64 -4.46
C VAL A 17 4.67 -2.92 -4.51
N PHE A 18 4.46 -2.05 -5.49
CA PHE A 18 3.27 -1.21 -5.59
C PHE A 18 2.27 -1.76 -6.62
N ARG A 19 1.89 -3.04 -6.45
CA ARG A 19 0.85 -3.67 -7.27
C ARG A 19 -0.51 -3.04 -6.99
N GLY A 20 -1.31 -2.87 -8.03
CA GLY A 20 -2.65 -2.34 -7.94
C GLY A 20 -3.28 -2.33 -9.32
N ARG A 21 -4.30 -1.54 -9.50
CA ARG A 21 -5.05 -1.44 -10.75
C ARG A 21 -4.18 -0.97 -11.92
N GLN A 22 -4.26 -1.64 -13.07
CA GLN A 22 -3.39 -1.41 -14.21
C GLN A 22 -4.09 -0.76 -15.41
N ASP A 23 -5.42 -0.79 -15.47
CA ASP A 23 -6.22 -0.25 -16.57
C ASP A 23 -6.49 1.25 -16.47
N ARG A 24 -6.25 1.83 -15.26
CA ARG A 24 -6.38 3.25 -14.98
C ARG A 24 -5.44 3.68 -13.85
N TYR A 25 -5.16 4.97 -13.79
CA TYR A 25 -4.36 5.57 -12.72
C TYR A 25 -4.75 7.03 -12.50
N MET A 26 -4.38 7.56 -11.35
CA MET A 26 -4.54 8.98 -11.07
C MET A 26 -3.31 9.75 -11.55
N GLY A 27 -3.52 10.73 -12.40
CA GLY A 27 -2.53 11.75 -12.75
C GLY A 27 -2.51 12.89 -11.73
N TYR A 28 -2.04 14.07 -12.13
CA TYR A 28 -1.86 15.20 -11.20
C TYR A 28 -3.16 15.79 -10.65
N HIS A 29 -4.30 15.53 -11.07
CA HIS A 29 -5.63 15.91 -10.54
C HIS A 29 -6.77 15.25 -11.34
N THR A 30 -6.42 14.30 -12.19
CA THR A 30 -7.39 13.71 -13.10
C THR A 30 -7.18 12.22 -13.16
N CYS A 31 -8.25 11.45 -13.03
CA CYS A 31 -8.22 10.02 -13.31
C CYS A 31 -8.00 9.82 -14.82
N ILE A 32 -7.07 8.95 -15.15
CA ILE A 32 -6.68 8.64 -16.52
C ILE A 32 -7.11 7.20 -16.81
N ASP A 33 -8.14 7.03 -17.61
CA ASP A 33 -8.67 5.74 -18.04
C ASP A 33 -7.82 5.19 -19.21
N LYS A 34 -6.57 4.89 -18.90
CA LYS A 34 -5.58 4.29 -19.80
C LYS A 34 -4.66 3.38 -19.00
N PRO A 35 -4.05 2.36 -19.64
CA PRO A 35 -3.11 1.48 -18.95
C PRO A 35 -1.95 2.23 -18.30
N LEU A 36 -1.61 1.79 -17.08
CA LEU A 36 -0.42 2.25 -16.35
C LEU A 36 0.83 1.61 -16.96
N THR A 37 1.41 2.28 -17.95
CA THR A 37 2.57 1.75 -18.70
C THR A 37 3.89 1.98 -17.96
N ASP A 38 4.92 1.23 -18.38
CA ASP A 38 6.29 1.41 -17.89
C ASP A 38 6.81 2.84 -18.11
N ASP A 39 6.42 3.51 -19.20
CA ASP A 39 6.84 4.87 -19.49
C ASP A 39 6.21 5.88 -18.53
N VAL A 40 4.94 5.70 -18.17
CA VAL A 40 4.26 6.52 -17.15
C VAL A 40 4.97 6.38 -15.79
N LEU A 41 5.36 5.16 -15.41
CA LEU A 41 6.11 4.93 -14.18
C LEU A 41 7.54 5.48 -14.25
N ARG A 42 8.22 5.39 -15.39
CA ARG A 42 9.54 6.04 -15.57
C ARG A 42 9.46 7.55 -15.43
N GLU A 43 8.45 8.18 -16.00
CA GLU A 43 8.21 9.62 -15.84
C GLU A 43 7.97 9.99 -14.37
N HIS A 44 7.16 9.22 -13.63
CA HIS A 44 6.96 9.40 -12.20
C HIS A 44 8.28 9.33 -11.41
N LEU A 45 9.08 8.30 -11.66
CA LEU A 45 10.34 8.05 -10.95
C LEU A 45 11.45 9.04 -11.33
N SER A 46 11.47 9.54 -12.56
CA SER A 46 12.48 10.48 -13.04
C SER A 46 12.21 11.91 -12.62
N GLY A 47 10.96 12.25 -12.31
CA GLY A 47 10.53 13.61 -12.04
C GLY A 47 10.42 14.50 -13.30
N HIS A 48 10.60 13.95 -14.49
CA HIS A 48 10.38 14.71 -15.71
C HIS A 48 8.88 15.01 -15.91
N GLY A 49 8.56 16.25 -16.22
CA GLY A 49 7.20 16.67 -16.56
C GLY A 49 6.22 16.79 -15.37
N PHE A 50 6.70 16.88 -14.12
CA PHE A 50 5.87 17.04 -12.92
C PHE A 50 4.79 15.94 -12.73
N LYS A 51 4.98 14.80 -13.37
CA LYS A 51 3.99 13.71 -13.33
C LYS A 51 4.11 12.91 -12.06
N ARG A 52 3.09 12.97 -11.22
CA ARG A 52 2.88 12.03 -10.13
C ARG A 52 1.82 11.03 -10.55
N VAL A 53 2.04 9.79 -10.17
CA VAL A 53 1.09 8.70 -10.40
C VAL A 53 0.47 8.30 -9.08
N GLY A 54 -0.87 8.29 -9.03
CA GLY A 54 -1.63 7.64 -7.99
C GLY A 54 -2.13 6.29 -8.48
N ILE A 55 -2.11 5.30 -7.60
CA ILE A 55 -2.56 3.94 -7.89
C ILE A 55 -3.80 3.60 -7.08
N PHE A 56 -4.74 2.92 -7.71
CA PHE A 56 -5.90 2.34 -7.05
C PHE A 56 -5.52 0.96 -6.50
N PRO A 57 -5.74 0.69 -5.21
CA PRO A 57 -5.35 -0.57 -4.58
C PRO A 57 -6.15 -1.78 -5.07
N LEU A 58 -7.42 -1.58 -5.41
CA LEU A 58 -8.33 -2.62 -5.84
C LEU A 58 -8.32 -2.75 -7.37
N ALA A 59 -8.22 -3.97 -7.88
CA ALA A 59 -8.26 -4.26 -9.31
C ALA A 59 -9.34 -5.31 -9.61
N PRO A 60 -10.05 -5.21 -10.77
CA PRO A 60 -11.18 -6.09 -11.06
C PRO A 60 -10.85 -7.58 -11.08
N ASP A 61 -9.63 -7.91 -11.45
CA ASP A 61 -9.10 -9.27 -11.62
C ASP A 61 -8.51 -9.85 -10.32
N ILE A 62 -8.54 -9.11 -9.21
CA ILE A 62 -7.97 -9.55 -7.94
C ILE A 62 -9.09 -9.79 -6.92
N LEU A 63 -9.33 -11.06 -6.59
CA LEU A 63 -10.37 -11.52 -5.66
C LEU A 63 -11.74 -10.87 -5.98
N ASP A 64 -12.14 -10.88 -7.24
CA ASP A 64 -13.39 -10.29 -7.74
C ASP A 64 -13.55 -8.80 -7.36
N GLY A 65 -12.47 -8.04 -7.49
CA GLY A 65 -12.45 -6.62 -7.18
C GLY A 65 -12.40 -6.28 -5.69
N ARG A 66 -12.15 -7.26 -4.81
CA ARG A 66 -12.08 -7.09 -3.36
C ARG A 66 -10.67 -7.31 -2.79
N GLY A 67 -9.71 -7.64 -3.64
CA GLY A 67 -8.35 -7.96 -3.24
C GLY A 67 -7.40 -6.77 -3.28
N THR A 68 -6.46 -6.74 -2.35
CA THR A 68 -5.37 -5.77 -2.31
C THR A 68 -4.03 -6.43 -2.00
N TRP A 69 -2.93 -5.88 -2.53
CA TRP A 69 -1.57 -6.31 -2.25
C TRP A 69 -0.93 -5.55 -1.07
N TRP A 70 -1.58 -4.51 -0.60
CA TRP A 70 -1.09 -3.68 0.47
C TRP A 70 -2.23 -2.91 1.14
N VAL A 71 -1.98 -2.49 2.35
CA VAL A 71 -2.80 -1.53 3.07
C VAL A 71 -1.91 -0.40 3.54
N VAL A 72 -2.42 0.82 3.52
CA VAL A 72 -1.69 1.99 3.98
C VAL A 72 -2.59 2.92 4.77
N ALA A 73 -2.12 3.36 5.93
CA ALA A 73 -2.74 4.44 6.69
C ALA A 73 -2.03 5.76 6.34
N ASP A 74 -2.83 6.79 6.03
CA ASP A 74 -2.39 8.15 5.80
C ASP A 74 -2.75 8.99 7.03
N THR A 75 -1.75 9.45 7.77
CA THR A 75 -1.97 10.19 9.02
C THR A 75 -2.20 11.69 8.79
N ASP A 76 -1.95 12.21 7.59
CA ASP A 76 -2.12 13.62 7.17
C ASP A 76 -1.53 14.68 8.13
N ASN A 77 -1.07 14.27 9.30
CA ASN A 77 -0.35 15.11 10.26
C ASN A 77 1.16 14.94 10.08
N GLU A 78 1.91 15.94 10.52
CA GLU A 78 3.38 15.91 10.46
C GLU A 78 4.00 15.26 11.72
N ASP A 79 3.19 14.55 12.53
CA ASP A 79 3.65 13.91 13.76
C ASP A 79 4.22 12.52 13.46
N LEU A 80 5.54 12.43 13.42
CA LEU A 80 6.27 11.19 13.22
C LEU A 80 6.04 10.19 14.37
N ASP A 81 5.86 10.67 15.59
CA ASP A 81 5.72 9.79 16.77
C ASP A 81 4.39 9.04 16.71
N GLU A 82 3.33 9.64 16.18
CA GLU A 82 2.07 8.96 15.95
C GLU A 82 2.21 7.84 14.88
N ALA A 83 2.86 8.13 13.77
CA ALA A 83 3.11 7.10 12.76
C ALA A 83 3.99 5.96 13.30
N ILE A 84 4.96 6.26 14.17
CA ILE A 84 5.78 5.26 14.87
C ILE A 84 4.92 4.39 15.79
N LYS A 85 4.00 4.96 16.57
CA LYS A 85 3.09 4.21 17.44
C LYS A 85 2.26 3.18 16.67
N VAL A 86 1.68 3.58 15.53
CA VAL A 86 0.93 2.65 14.66
C VAL A 86 1.85 1.53 14.15
N LYS A 87 3.05 1.87 13.69
CA LYS A 87 4.05 0.90 13.25
C LYS A 87 4.43 -0.07 14.37
N GLU A 88 4.63 0.40 15.59
CA GLU A 88 4.96 -0.43 16.76
C GLU A 88 3.79 -1.35 17.13
N SER A 89 2.55 -0.84 17.10
CA SER A 89 1.35 -1.65 17.30
C SER A 89 1.28 -2.81 16.29
N LEU A 90 1.52 -2.56 15.01
CA LEU A 90 1.61 -3.60 13.98
C LEU A 90 2.74 -4.60 14.28
N SER A 91 3.90 -4.11 14.71
CA SER A 91 5.05 -4.96 15.08
C SER A 91 4.74 -5.89 16.25
N ASN A 92 3.92 -5.45 17.23
CA ASN A 92 3.46 -6.29 18.35
C ASN A 92 2.58 -7.46 17.89
N TYR A 93 1.94 -7.34 16.73
CA TYR A 93 1.21 -8.42 16.06
C TYR A 93 2.10 -9.24 15.11
N GLY A 94 3.40 -8.98 15.03
CA GLY A 94 4.30 -9.65 14.11
C GLY A 94 4.19 -9.15 12.65
N ILE A 95 3.48 -8.04 12.41
CA ILE A 95 3.28 -7.46 11.08
C ILE A 95 4.42 -6.50 10.76
N ALA A 96 5.13 -6.79 9.66
CA ALA A 96 6.13 -5.88 9.12
C ALA A 96 5.44 -4.65 8.50
N SER A 97 5.84 -3.44 8.90
CA SER A 97 5.30 -2.20 8.37
C SER A 97 6.38 -1.15 8.16
N TYR A 98 6.14 -0.21 7.26
CA TYR A 98 7.12 0.72 6.74
C TYR A 98 6.59 2.14 6.70
N LEU A 99 7.40 3.09 7.16
CA LEU A 99 7.03 4.50 7.17
C LEU A 99 7.57 5.21 5.92
N GLU A 100 6.74 6.03 5.32
CA GLU A 100 7.07 6.94 4.23
C GLU A 100 6.69 8.37 4.63
N ILE A 101 7.51 9.34 4.30
CA ILE A 101 7.09 10.76 4.34
C ILE A 101 6.28 11.04 3.08
N SER A 102 5.05 11.49 3.24
CA SER A 102 4.19 11.90 2.14
C SER A 102 4.69 13.19 1.48
N LYS A 103 4.14 13.54 0.33
CA LYS A 103 4.51 14.80 -0.34
C LYS A 103 4.25 16.04 0.51
N ARG A 104 3.18 16.04 1.31
CA ARG A 104 2.78 17.19 2.13
C ARG A 104 3.44 17.23 3.50
N GLY A 105 4.23 16.21 3.85
CA GLY A 105 4.93 16.11 5.12
C GLY A 105 4.29 15.21 6.16
N GLY A 106 3.05 14.78 5.96
CA GLY A 106 2.44 13.72 6.74
C GLY A 106 3.11 12.36 6.48
N PHE A 107 2.65 11.33 7.16
CA PHE A 107 3.27 10.01 7.09
C PHE A 107 2.28 8.96 6.59
N HIS A 108 2.81 8.02 5.81
CA HIS A 108 2.13 6.81 5.41
C HIS A 108 2.72 5.61 6.15
N VAL A 109 1.86 4.77 6.71
CA VAL A 109 2.24 3.49 7.33
C VAL A 109 1.81 2.37 6.40
N TRP A 110 2.77 1.75 5.71
CA TRP A 110 2.55 0.72 4.70
C TRP A 110 2.69 -0.69 5.29
N VAL A 111 1.80 -1.60 4.89
CA VAL A 111 1.94 -3.06 5.05
C VAL A 111 1.76 -3.69 3.67
N PHE A 112 2.64 -4.59 3.29
CA PHE A 112 2.64 -5.30 2.01
C PHE A 112 2.38 -6.78 2.23
N PHE A 113 1.62 -7.42 1.33
CA PHE A 113 1.26 -8.83 1.40
C PHE A 113 1.93 -9.64 0.28
N SER A 114 2.32 -10.89 0.59
CA SER A 114 2.96 -11.80 -0.39
C SER A 114 1.99 -12.27 -1.47
N GLU A 115 0.70 -12.35 -1.13
CA GLU A 115 -0.41 -12.63 -2.02
C GLU A 115 -1.56 -11.65 -1.75
N PRO A 116 -2.53 -11.49 -2.68
CA PRO A 116 -3.67 -10.61 -2.45
C PRO A 116 -4.50 -11.08 -1.26
N VAL A 117 -4.92 -10.13 -0.45
CA VAL A 117 -5.82 -10.36 0.68
C VAL A 117 -7.10 -9.54 0.52
N LEU A 118 -8.17 -9.91 1.23
CA LEU A 118 -9.39 -9.12 1.23
C LEU A 118 -9.16 -7.73 1.83
N ALA A 119 -9.60 -6.70 1.13
CA ALA A 119 -9.45 -5.30 1.54
C ALA A 119 -10.01 -5.03 2.93
N THR A 120 -11.15 -5.63 3.26
CA THR A 120 -11.81 -5.55 4.57
C THR A 120 -10.87 -6.02 5.68
N ALA A 121 -10.26 -7.21 5.53
CA ALA A 121 -9.34 -7.77 6.53
C ALA A 121 -8.12 -6.86 6.72
N ALA A 122 -7.48 -6.44 5.63
CA ALA A 122 -6.30 -5.59 5.67
C ALA A 122 -6.61 -4.24 6.33
N ARG A 123 -7.73 -3.61 5.95
CA ARG A 123 -8.17 -2.34 6.51
C ARG A 123 -8.53 -2.45 7.99
N ASN A 124 -9.21 -3.52 8.42
CA ASN A 124 -9.60 -3.70 9.81
C ASN A 124 -8.39 -3.96 10.72
N LEU A 125 -7.36 -4.68 10.24
CA LEU A 125 -6.09 -4.79 10.96
C LEU A 125 -5.43 -3.42 11.15
N MET A 126 -5.35 -2.61 10.10
CA MET A 126 -4.75 -1.28 10.17
C MET A 126 -5.54 -0.35 11.10
N LYS A 127 -6.89 -0.36 11.03
CA LYS A 127 -7.76 0.37 11.95
C LYS A 127 -7.48 -0.04 13.40
N ARG A 128 -7.42 -1.35 13.66
CA ARG A 128 -7.15 -1.86 15.00
C ARG A 128 -5.79 -1.40 15.53
N ALA A 129 -4.76 -1.38 14.69
CA ALA A 129 -3.44 -0.88 15.07
C ALA A 129 -3.47 0.60 15.44
N ALA A 130 -4.19 1.43 14.70
CA ALA A 130 -4.36 2.85 14.98
C ALA A 130 -5.16 3.08 16.27
N GLU A 131 -6.28 2.36 16.47
CA GLU A 131 -7.10 2.43 17.68
C GLU A 131 -6.31 2.10 18.95
N VAL A 132 -5.53 1.00 18.93
CA VAL A 132 -4.70 0.60 20.08
C VAL A 132 -3.59 1.61 20.37
N SER A 133 -3.16 2.33 19.35
CA SER A 133 -2.15 3.38 19.45
C SER A 133 -2.71 4.74 19.86
N GLU A 134 -4.04 4.86 19.94
CA GLU A 134 -4.75 6.13 20.18
C GLU A 134 -4.36 7.21 19.14
N VAL A 135 -4.20 6.79 17.88
CA VAL A 135 -3.80 7.67 16.77
C VAL A 135 -4.94 7.81 15.79
N ASP A 136 -5.30 9.05 15.50
CA ASP A 136 -6.20 9.38 14.41
C ASP A 136 -5.47 9.27 13.07
N TYR A 137 -6.18 8.76 12.06
CA TYR A 137 -5.72 8.71 10.69
C TYR A 137 -6.70 9.43 9.76
N HIS A 138 -6.17 10.08 8.74
CA HIS A 138 -7.01 10.73 7.75
C HIS A 138 -7.75 9.69 6.90
N ARG A 139 -7.02 8.73 6.34
CA ARG A 139 -7.55 7.64 5.51
C ARG A 139 -6.77 6.35 5.66
N ILE A 140 -7.45 5.24 5.44
CA ILE A 140 -6.82 3.94 5.19
C ILE A 140 -7.20 3.49 3.79
N PHE A 141 -6.20 3.14 2.98
CA PHE A 141 -6.39 2.58 1.64
C PHE A 141 -6.13 1.07 1.65
N PRO A 142 -6.99 0.28 1.00
CA PRO A 142 -8.21 0.62 0.27
C PRO A 142 -9.26 1.33 1.13
N THR A 143 -9.97 2.31 0.56
CA THR A 143 -11.04 3.04 1.27
C THR A 143 -12.35 2.26 1.35
N THR A 144 -12.54 1.33 0.41
CA THR A 144 -13.75 0.51 0.23
C THR A 144 -13.43 -0.98 0.31
N ASP A 145 -14.43 -1.82 0.47
CA ASP A 145 -14.30 -3.28 0.54
C ASP A 145 -14.22 -3.94 -0.85
N SER A 146 -14.73 -3.27 -1.84
CA SER A 146 -14.74 -3.72 -3.22
C SER A 146 -14.52 -2.54 -4.15
N ILE A 147 -14.17 -2.88 -5.40
CA ILE A 147 -13.97 -1.88 -6.44
C ILE A 147 -15.26 -1.09 -6.67
N ASP A 148 -15.17 0.22 -6.62
CA ASP A 148 -16.19 1.12 -7.12
C ASP A 148 -15.66 1.80 -8.40
N LEU A 149 -16.35 1.58 -9.51
CA LEU A 149 -15.96 2.17 -10.80
C LEU A 149 -16.10 3.69 -10.81
N ASN A 150 -16.91 4.23 -9.90
CA ASN A 150 -17.15 5.67 -9.74
C ASN A 150 -16.26 6.30 -8.67
N ASP A 151 -15.53 5.49 -7.87
CA ASP A 151 -14.65 6.01 -6.82
C ASP A 151 -13.38 6.63 -7.44
N ALA A 152 -13.41 7.94 -7.56
CA ALA A 152 -12.24 8.72 -7.98
C ALA A 152 -11.25 8.98 -6.84
N ASP A 153 -11.65 8.76 -5.58
CA ASP A 153 -10.87 9.11 -4.38
C ASP A 153 -10.15 7.92 -3.73
N GLY A 154 -10.43 6.70 -4.18
CA GLY A 154 -9.85 5.47 -3.63
C GLY A 154 -8.40 5.19 -4.05
N PHE A 155 -7.60 6.20 -4.33
CA PHE A 155 -6.19 6.08 -4.77
C PHE A 155 -5.21 6.68 -3.77
N ILE A 156 -3.96 6.23 -3.85
CA ILE A 156 -2.82 6.85 -3.16
C ILE A 156 -1.73 7.20 -4.17
N TYR A 157 -1.06 8.34 -3.98
CA TYR A 157 0.10 8.67 -4.78
C TYR A 157 1.28 7.77 -4.45
N LEU A 158 1.89 7.21 -5.48
CA LEU A 158 3.05 6.33 -5.34
C LEU A 158 4.25 7.06 -4.73
N PRO A 159 5.04 6.37 -3.88
CA PRO A 159 6.31 6.87 -3.39
C PRO A 159 7.35 7.08 -4.49
N LEU A 160 8.48 7.64 -4.10
CA LEU A 160 9.65 7.86 -4.96
C LEU A 160 9.39 8.72 -6.19
N SER A 161 8.47 9.68 -6.10
CA SER A 161 8.30 10.69 -7.15
C SER A 161 9.57 11.52 -7.28
N GLY A 162 10.19 11.50 -8.46
CA GLY A 162 11.54 12.03 -8.67
C GLY A 162 11.75 13.49 -8.28
N TRP A 163 10.73 14.34 -8.34
CA TRP A 163 10.80 15.70 -7.83
C TRP A 163 10.78 15.76 -6.30
N SER A 164 9.92 14.96 -5.69
CA SER A 164 9.70 15.01 -4.24
C SER A 164 10.87 14.42 -3.45
N ILE A 165 11.61 13.47 -4.05
CA ILE A 165 12.82 12.89 -3.43
C ILE A 165 13.89 13.96 -3.15
N LEU A 166 14.01 14.97 -3.99
CA LEU A 166 14.98 16.05 -3.81
C LEU A 166 14.69 16.91 -2.56
N GLU A 167 13.46 16.85 -2.07
CA GLU A 167 12.99 17.54 -0.86
C GLU A 167 12.81 16.56 0.32
N ASP A 168 13.41 15.37 0.27
CA ASP A 168 13.20 14.30 1.24
C ASP A 168 11.72 13.93 1.44
N ARG A 169 10.89 14.05 0.38
CA ARG A 169 9.47 13.71 0.35
C ARG A 169 9.22 12.46 -0.49
N THR A 170 8.13 11.77 -0.25
CA THR A 170 7.77 10.50 -0.89
C THR A 170 8.86 9.43 -0.76
N VAL A 171 9.55 9.41 0.37
CA VAL A 171 10.68 8.53 0.67
C VAL A 171 10.41 7.70 1.93
N PHE A 172 10.89 6.46 1.92
CA PHE A 172 10.85 5.59 3.08
C PHE A 172 11.89 5.97 4.12
N LEU A 173 11.54 5.73 5.38
CA LEU A 173 12.32 6.07 6.56
C LEU A 173 13.01 4.84 7.13
N ASP A 174 14.23 5.04 7.62
CA ASP A 174 15.07 3.98 8.21
C ASP A 174 15.00 4.03 9.75
N PRO A 175 14.35 3.04 10.39
CA PRO A 175 14.29 2.97 11.86
C PRO A 175 15.67 2.92 12.51
N ALA A 176 16.65 2.25 11.88
CA ALA A 176 18.02 2.16 12.39
C ALA A 176 18.76 3.52 12.38
N ARG A 177 18.22 4.50 11.65
CA ARG A 177 18.74 5.86 11.55
C ARG A 177 17.83 6.89 12.21
N LYS A 178 17.06 6.50 13.21
CA LYS A 178 16.09 7.37 13.90
C LYS A 178 15.08 7.96 12.91
N TYR A 179 14.56 7.12 12.03
CA TYR A 179 13.56 7.48 11.01
C TYR A 179 13.97 8.62 10.07
N LYS A 180 15.28 8.77 9.79
CA LYS A 180 15.73 9.62 8.67
C LYS A 180 15.46 8.90 7.35
N PRO A 181 15.34 9.62 6.22
CA PRO A 181 15.21 9.02 4.89
C PRO A 181 16.26 7.93 4.65
N CYS A 182 15.83 6.79 4.12
CA CYS A 182 16.73 5.70 3.73
C CYS A 182 17.77 6.22 2.73
N ARG A 183 19.06 5.91 2.95
CA ARG A 183 20.15 6.36 2.07
C ARG A 183 20.03 5.80 0.65
N ASP A 184 19.55 4.58 0.54
CA ASP A 184 19.29 3.88 -0.72
C ASP A 184 17.87 3.33 -0.69
N GLN A 185 16.96 4.07 -1.30
CA GLN A 185 15.55 3.72 -1.37
C GLN A 185 15.33 2.42 -2.15
N TRP A 186 16.14 2.14 -3.17
CA TRP A 186 16.00 0.93 -3.98
C TRP A 186 16.44 -0.33 -3.22
N LYS A 187 17.54 -0.23 -2.47
CA LYS A 187 17.95 -1.30 -1.58
C LYS A 187 16.90 -1.55 -0.50
N PHE A 188 16.32 -0.48 0.04
CA PHE A 188 15.25 -0.57 1.03
C PHE A 188 14.03 -1.29 0.44
N LEU A 189 13.52 -0.87 -0.73
CA LEU A 189 12.39 -1.55 -1.39
C LEU A 189 12.66 -3.04 -1.62
N GLY A 190 13.89 -3.41 -1.99
CA GLY A 190 14.28 -4.81 -2.15
C GLY A 190 14.40 -5.60 -0.83
N SER A 191 14.34 -4.93 0.32
CA SER A 191 14.36 -5.55 1.65
C SER A 191 13.00 -5.61 2.34
N ILE A 192 11.94 -5.14 1.69
CA ILE A 192 10.57 -5.22 2.20
C ILE A 192 10.22 -6.69 2.42
N ARG A 193 9.70 -6.98 3.62
CA ARG A 193 9.13 -8.26 3.98
C ARG A 193 7.63 -8.17 3.82
N GLU A 194 7.12 -8.98 2.93
CA GLU A 194 5.70 -9.12 2.70
C GLU A 194 5.09 -10.00 3.80
N VAL A 195 3.87 -9.73 4.19
CA VAL A 195 3.11 -10.47 5.21
C VAL A 195 2.33 -11.57 4.51
N GLU A 196 2.42 -12.79 5.05
CA GLU A 196 1.66 -13.93 4.52
C GLU A 196 0.16 -13.77 4.85
N PRO A 197 -0.76 -14.07 3.93
CA PRO A 197 -2.21 -13.96 4.15
C PRO A 197 -2.70 -14.72 5.39
N GLU A 198 -2.11 -15.87 5.67
CA GLU A 198 -2.46 -16.70 6.80
C GLU A 198 -2.28 -15.97 8.13
N LEU A 199 -1.19 -15.21 8.27
CA LEU A 199 -0.94 -14.41 9.48
C LEU A 199 -2.01 -13.32 9.64
N LEU A 200 -2.38 -12.62 8.55
CA LEU A 200 -3.44 -11.62 8.57
C LEU A 200 -4.76 -12.24 9.06
N TYR A 201 -5.18 -13.36 8.44
CA TYR A 201 -6.47 -13.96 8.78
C TYR A 201 -6.50 -14.58 10.17
N GLN A 202 -5.39 -15.15 10.65
CA GLN A 202 -5.25 -15.61 12.04
C GLN A 202 -5.37 -14.45 13.04
N LEU A 203 -4.78 -13.31 12.73
CA LEU A 203 -4.91 -12.10 13.56
C LEU A 203 -6.35 -11.58 13.55
N CYS A 204 -7.02 -11.55 12.41
CA CYS A 204 -8.43 -11.19 12.34
C CYS A 204 -9.29 -12.10 13.22
N ASP A 205 -9.07 -13.41 13.22
CA ASP A 205 -9.77 -14.34 14.09
C ASP A 205 -9.50 -14.08 15.58
N SER A 206 -8.24 -13.93 15.96
CA SER A 206 -7.84 -13.71 17.35
C SER A 206 -8.34 -12.38 17.91
N LEU A 207 -8.38 -11.35 17.08
CA LEU A 207 -8.83 -9.99 17.43
C LEU A 207 -10.33 -9.78 17.16
N LYS A 208 -11.04 -10.80 16.64
CA LYS A 208 -12.46 -10.74 16.27
C LYS A 208 -12.77 -9.64 15.26
N LEU A 209 -11.90 -9.47 14.28
CA LEU A 209 -12.06 -8.50 13.19
C LEU A 209 -12.81 -9.16 12.02
N ASP A 210 -13.68 -8.39 11.38
CA ASP A 210 -14.32 -8.82 10.14
C ASP A 210 -13.27 -8.99 9.03
N LYS A 211 -13.30 -10.14 8.36
CA LYS A 211 -12.41 -10.50 7.26
C LYS A 211 -12.99 -10.13 5.89
N GLY A 212 -14.27 -9.81 5.83
CA GLY A 212 -14.95 -9.50 4.57
C GLY A 212 -15.26 -10.73 3.71
N PHE A 213 -15.22 -11.94 4.27
CA PHE A 213 -15.74 -13.10 3.56
C PHE A 213 -17.26 -12.96 3.40
N PRO A 214 -17.81 -13.29 2.21
CA PRO A 214 -19.25 -13.28 2.03
C PRO A 214 -19.91 -14.22 3.06
N ALA A 215 -21.07 -13.80 3.56
CA ALA A 215 -21.84 -14.65 4.46
C ALA A 215 -22.19 -15.97 3.74
N ALA A 216 -22.15 -17.07 4.47
CA ALA A 216 -22.59 -18.37 3.92
C ALA A 216 -24.06 -18.25 3.50
N GLY A 217 -24.32 -18.34 2.18
CA GLY A 217 -25.68 -18.20 1.62
C GLY A 217 -25.91 -16.91 0.82
N ASP A 218 -24.87 -16.11 0.55
CA ASP A 218 -24.97 -14.97 -0.37
C ASP A 218 -25.23 -15.50 -1.80
N PRO A 219 -26.39 -15.17 -2.43
CA PRO A 219 -26.75 -15.66 -3.77
C PRO A 219 -25.80 -15.20 -4.89
N HIS A 220 -24.92 -14.26 -4.64
CA HIS A 220 -23.90 -13.83 -5.60
C HIS A 220 -22.62 -14.71 -5.58
N ASN A 221 -22.58 -15.77 -4.76
CA ASN A 221 -21.41 -16.63 -4.58
C ASN A 221 -21.59 -18.02 -5.19
N GLU A 222 -22.52 -18.21 -6.13
CA GLU A 222 -22.58 -19.45 -6.92
C GLU A 222 -21.50 -19.41 -8.02
N PRO A 223 -20.63 -20.43 -8.12
CA PRO A 223 -19.68 -20.51 -9.22
C PRO A 223 -20.46 -20.56 -10.54
N ALA A 224 -20.14 -19.70 -11.48
CA ALA A 224 -20.71 -19.73 -12.82
C ALA A 224 -20.51 -21.14 -13.41
N SER A 225 -21.60 -21.84 -13.65
CA SER A 225 -21.69 -23.18 -14.21
C SER A 225 -21.33 -23.20 -15.69
#